data_8676b979b816e6de6d9ea7af54bc7d68
#
_entry.id   8676b979b816e6de6d9ea7af54bc7d68
#
_cell.length_a   1.000
_cell.length_b   1.000
_cell.length_c   1.000
_cell.angle_alpha   90.00
_cell.angle_beta   90.00
_cell.angle_gamma   90.00
#
_symmetry.space_group_name_H-M   'P 1'
#
loop_
_entity.id
_entity.type
_entity.pdbx_description
1 polymer ?
#
loop_
_entity_poly.entity_id
_entity_poly.type
_entity_poly.pdbx_seq_one_letter_code
_entity_poly.pdbx_strand_id
1 'polypeptide(L)'
;MVTRARMRVLTWNLFHGRSEPPAGRDLQREFAAALAAWDWDVALLQEVPPWWAPALARACDAEGRTALTSRNTLLPVRRAVARRRPDLIRSNGGGANVILVRHGAEGGRVGRVADHRTVVLRRRPERRVCHAVALDGGPWCANLHAQVHSPAHAAADIARAAAATLAWAGGAPALLGGDFNVRAPAARGLELLGGHGVDHVLGHRLRAGGAPAIPQRGTLSDHAAVIVTVVPREPMAGNG
;
A
#
# COMPACT_ATOMS: atom_id res chain seq x y z
N MET A 1 30.20 12.06 0.89
CA MET A 1 29.50 10.76 0.82
C MET A 1 28.02 11.02 1.03
N VAL A 2 27.20 11.05 -0.01
CA VAL A 2 25.75 11.26 0.11
C VAL A 2 25.18 9.99 0.72
N THR A 3 24.72 10.07 1.97
CA THR A 3 24.05 8.95 2.65
C THR A 3 22.80 8.62 1.84
N ARG A 4 22.80 7.52 1.09
CA ARG A 4 21.64 7.07 0.31
C ARG A 4 20.46 6.87 1.27
N ALA A 5 19.42 7.65 1.06
CA ALA A 5 18.30 7.75 1.98
C ALA A 5 17.63 6.39 2.21
N ARG A 6 17.49 6.01 3.48
CA ARG A 6 16.64 4.88 3.92
C ARG A 6 15.20 5.33 3.77
N MET A 7 14.35 4.47 3.22
CA MET A 7 12.92 4.71 3.11
C MET A 7 12.15 3.63 3.88
N ARG A 8 11.18 4.02 4.67
CA ARG A 8 10.30 3.13 5.43
C ARG A 8 8.96 3.04 4.73
N VAL A 9 8.63 1.85 4.28
CA VAL A 9 7.42 1.55 3.54
C VAL A 9 6.47 0.80 4.45
N LEU A 10 5.34 1.42 4.77
CA LEU A 10 4.23 0.80 5.47
C LEU A 10 3.30 0.12 4.44
N THR A 11 2.89 -1.12 4.69
CA THR A 11 1.71 -1.71 4.04
C THR A 11 0.69 -2.11 5.10
N TRP A 12 -0.59 -1.82 4.85
CA TRP A 12 -1.68 -2.16 5.75
C TRP A 12 -3.03 -2.23 5.03
N ASN A 13 -3.68 -3.38 5.10
CA ASN A 13 -5.08 -3.54 4.72
C ASN A 13 -5.97 -2.99 5.85
N LEU A 14 -6.83 -2.00 5.56
CA LEU A 14 -7.65 -1.31 6.58
C LEU A 14 -8.99 -2.01 6.84
N PHE A 15 -9.22 -3.21 6.28
CA PHE A 15 -10.43 -4.00 6.53
C PHE A 15 -11.73 -3.21 6.34
N HIS A 16 -11.80 -2.38 5.29
CA HIS A 16 -12.89 -1.44 5.03
C HIS A 16 -13.19 -0.47 6.19
N GLY A 17 -12.18 -0.14 7.01
CA GLY A 17 -12.30 0.75 8.15
C GLY A 17 -12.94 0.11 9.39
N ARG A 18 -12.85 -1.20 9.52
CA ARG A 18 -13.42 -1.97 10.65
C ARG A 18 -12.34 -2.44 11.63
N SER A 19 -12.79 -2.88 12.79
CA SER A 19 -11.97 -3.53 13.81
C SER A 19 -12.35 -5.00 13.98
N GLU A 20 -11.47 -5.76 14.64
CA GLU A 20 -11.71 -7.12 15.10
C GLU A 20 -11.45 -7.16 16.63
N PRO A 21 -12.50 -7.35 17.50
CA PRO A 21 -13.91 -7.51 17.16
C PRO A 21 -14.58 -6.22 16.63
N PRO A 22 -15.78 -6.32 15.99
CA PRO A 22 -16.50 -5.19 15.42
C PRO A 22 -16.81 -4.09 16.44
N ALA A 23 -16.52 -2.83 16.10
CA ALA A 23 -16.74 -1.68 16.99
C ALA A 23 -18.16 -1.05 16.89
N GLY A 24 -18.91 -1.36 15.85
CA GLY A 24 -20.26 -0.80 15.63
C GLY A 24 -20.30 0.65 15.20
N ARG A 25 -19.16 1.30 14.96
CA ARG A 25 -19.04 2.74 14.64
C ARG A 25 -17.94 3.03 13.62
N ASP A 26 -17.94 4.23 13.06
CA ASP A 26 -16.88 4.73 12.18
C ASP A 26 -15.58 4.90 12.99
N LEU A 27 -14.49 4.32 12.47
CA LEU A 27 -13.17 4.31 13.10
C LEU A 27 -12.14 5.16 12.32
N GLN A 28 -12.59 6.06 11.43
CA GLN A 28 -11.70 6.87 10.60
C GLN A 28 -10.65 7.64 11.42
N ARG A 29 -11.04 8.17 12.58
CA ARG A 29 -10.14 8.94 13.44
C ARG A 29 -9.08 8.08 14.09
N GLU A 30 -9.44 6.87 14.51
CA GLU A 30 -8.54 5.91 15.14
C GLU A 30 -7.51 5.37 14.14
N PHE A 31 -7.94 5.03 12.91
CA PHE A 31 -7.02 4.66 11.85
C PHE A 31 -6.08 5.82 11.47
N ALA A 32 -6.60 7.04 11.39
CA ALA A 32 -5.80 8.22 11.12
C ALA A 32 -4.77 8.49 12.23
N ALA A 33 -5.15 8.34 13.50
CA ALA A 33 -4.26 8.50 14.65
C ALA A 33 -3.16 7.44 14.68
N ALA A 34 -3.50 6.18 14.41
CA ALA A 34 -2.52 5.10 14.33
C ALA A 34 -1.49 5.37 13.20
N LEU A 35 -1.97 5.69 12.01
CA LEU A 35 -1.10 6.04 10.87
C LEU A 35 -0.21 7.25 11.17
N ALA A 36 -0.73 8.28 11.83
CA ALA A 36 0.02 9.48 12.18
C ALA A 36 1.13 9.19 13.21
N ALA A 37 0.87 8.27 14.15
CA ALA A 37 1.79 7.95 15.25
C ALA A 37 2.98 7.06 14.79
N TRP A 38 2.83 6.28 13.71
CA TRP A 38 3.89 5.38 13.26
C TRP A 38 4.90 6.09 12.35
N ASP A 39 6.13 5.58 12.36
CA ASP A 39 7.25 6.16 11.62
C ASP A 39 7.43 5.47 10.26
N TRP A 40 6.85 6.06 9.22
CA TRP A 40 6.93 5.63 7.82
C TRP A 40 7.09 6.84 6.89
N ASP A 41 7.57 6.61 5.68
CA ASP A 41 7.78 7.62 4.65
C ASP A 41 6.74 7.47 3.51
N VAL A 42 6.43 6.21 3.14
CA VAL A 42 5.39 5.86 2.15
C VAL A 42 4.46 4.83 2.76
N ALA A 43 3.15 5.05 2.70
CA ALA A 43 2.15 4.07 3.14
C ALA A 43 1.32 3.55 1.95
N LEU A 44 1.26 2.23 1.84
CA LEU A 44 0.50 1.48 0.84
C LEU A 44 -0.69 0.86 1.56
N LEU A 45 -1.88 1.43 1.36
CA LEU A 45 -3.09 1.07 2.09
C LEU A 45 -4.08 0.36 1.17
N GLN A 46 -4.70 -0.73 1.64
CA GLN A 46 -5.70 -1.51 0.92
C GLN A 46 -7.03 -1.48 1.67
N GLU A 47 -8.10 -1.79 0.99
CA GLU A 47 -9.49 -1.76 1.52
C GLU A 47 -9.86 -0.44 2.20
N VAL A 48 -9.30 0.66 1.75
CA VAL A 48 -9.62 1.98 2.31
C VAL A 48 -11.05 2.38 1.88
N PRO A 49 -11.92 2.83 2.80
CA PRO A 49 -13.16 3.47 2.40
C PRO A 49 -12.86 4.66 1.48
N PRO A 50 -13.47 4.77 0.28
CA PRO A 50 -13.03 5.72 -0.76
C PRO A 50 -13.01 7.19 -0.32
N TRP A 51 -13.80 7.56 0.68
CA TRP A 51 -13.87 8.93 1.21
C TRP A 51 -12.89 9.22 2.35
N TRP A 52 -12.10 8.22 2.81
CA TRP A 52 -11.14 8.42 3.90
C TRP A 52 -9.82 9.04 3.45
N ALA A 53 -9.39 8.79 2.21
CA ALA A 53 -8.07 9.17 1.73
C ALA A 53 -7.68 10.64 2.02
N PRO A 54 -8.54 11.67 1.80
CA PRO A 54 -8.18 13.04 2.13
C PRO A 54 -8.00 13.29 3.63
N ALA A 55 -8.75 12.61 4.48
CA ALA A 55 -8.64 12.75 5.94
C ALA A 55 -7.37 12.06 6.47
N LEU A 56 -7.05 10.87 5.96
CA LEU A 56 -5.82 10.16 6.30
C LEU A 56 -4.58 10.95 5.86
N ALA A 57 -4.59 11.50 4.63
CA ALA A 57 -3.49 12.31 4.12
C ALA A 57 -3.24 13.54 5.00
N ARG A 58 -4.30 14.29 5.36
CA ARG A 58 -4.18 15.46 6.26
C ARG A 58 -3.65 15.07 7.65
N ALA A 59 -4.16 13.99 8.24
CA ALA A 59 -3.74 13.57 9.58
C ALA A 59 -2.27 13.15 9.64
N CYS A 60 -1.73 12.67 8.52
CA CYS A 60 -0.36 12.19 8.40
C CYS A 60 0.62 13.21 7.83
N ASP A 61 0.17 14.44 7.51
CA ASP A 61 0.94 15.42 6.75
C ASP A 61 1.54 14.79 5.47
N ALA A 62 0.65 14.27 4.61
CA ALA A 62 1.05 13.47 3.46
C ALA A 62 0.29 13.86 2.18
N GLU A 63 0.93 13.66 1.05
CA GLU A 63 0.30 13.66 -0.27
C GLU A 63 -0.34 12.30 -0.54
N GLY A 64 -1.61 12.28 -1.01
CA GLY A 64 -2.35 11.04 -1.24
C GLY A 64 -2.68 10.80 -2.72
N ARG A 65 -2.60 9.54 -3.16
CA ARG A 65 -3.13 9.05 -4.44
C ARG A 65 -4.04 7.87 -4.21
N THR A 66 -5.16 7.84 -4.94
CA THR A 66 -6.23 6.84 -4.74
C THR A 66 -6.56 6.12 -6.05
N ALA A 67 -6.72 4.81 -5.97
CA ALA A 67 -7.25 3.99 -7.06
C ALA A 67 -8.45 3.19 -6.56
N LEU A 68 -9.62 3.42 -7.19
CA LEU A 68 -10.86 2.73 -6.82
C LEU A 68 -10.80 1.25 -7.26
N THR A 69 -11.22 0.36 -6.36
CA THR A 69 -11.32 -1.10 -6.60
C THR A 69 -12.77 -1.51 -6.86
N SER A 70 -13.33 -2.47 -6.14
CA SER A 70 -14.71 -2.97 -6.34
C SER A 70 -15.76 -2.17 -5.55
N ARG A 71 -17.04 -2.38 -5.92
CA ARG A 71 -18.24 -1.96 -5.16
C ARG A 71 -18.39 -0.45 -4.94
N ASN A 72 -17.96 0.34 -5.91
CA ASN A 72 -17.98 1.82 -5.82
C ASN A 72 -19.22 2.47 -6.51
N THR A 73 -20.23 1.71 -6.91
CA THR A 73 -21.50 2.25 -7.40
C THR A 73 -22.31 2.87 -6.26
N LEU A 74 -22.99 4.01 -6.52
CA LEU A 74 -23.80 4.71 -5.52
C LEU A 74 -23.02 5.09 -4.25
N LEU A 75 -21.78 5.55 -4.39
CA LEU A 75 -20.88 5.89 -3.27
C LEU A 75 -21.52 6.80 -2.20
N PRO A 76 -22.32 7.84 -2.50
CA PRO A 76 -22.95 8.67 -1.47
C PRO A 76 -23.85 7.87 -0.51
N VAL A 77 -24.66 6.94 -1.06
CA VAL A 77 -25.52 6.07 -0.26
C VAL A 77 -24.69 5.08 0.56
N ARG A 78 -23.70 4.43 -0.07
CA ARG A 78 -22.79 3.50 0.62
C ARG A 78 -22.03 4.20 1.75
N ARG A 79 -21.57 5.43 1.54
CA ARG A 79 -20.92 6.24 2.56
C ARG A 79 -21.86 6.55 3.73
N ALA A 80 -23.11 6.93 3.46
CA ALA A 80 -24.09 7.22 4.51
C ALA A 80 -24.35 5.98 5.38
N VAL A 81 -24.50 4.80 4.77
CA VAL A 81 -24.67 3.53 5.50
C VAL A 81 -23.40 3.16 6.25
N ALA A 82 -22.22 3.23 5.63
CA ALA A 82 -20.95 2.86 6.26
C ALA A 82 -20.62 3.73 7.48
N ARG A 83 -20.98 5.01 7.48
CA ARG A 83 -20.80 5.90 8.63
C ARG A 83 -21.67 5.53 9.83
N ARG A 84 -22.89 5.00 9.59
CA ARG A 84 -23.83 4.63 10.64
C ARG A 84 -23.73 3.17 11.05
N ARG A 85 -23.44 2.28 10.09
CA ARG A 85 -23.47 0.82 10.27
C ARG A 85 -22.31 0.16 9.49
N PRO A 86 -21.03 0.46 9.84
CA PRO A 86 -19.87 -0.06 9.11
C PRO A 86 -19.83 -1.59 9.10
N ASP A 87 -20.17 -2.23 10.22
CA ASP A 87 -20.14 -3.68 10.37
C ASP A 87 -21.28 -4.40 9.64
N LEU A 88 -22.36 -3.69 9.31
CA LEU A 88 -23.45 -4.21 8.47
C LEU A 88 -23.07 -4.19 7.00
N ILE A 89 -22.58 -3.05 6.50
CA ILE A 89 -22.25 -2.89 5.07
C ILE A 89 -20.95 -3.60 4.67
N ARG A 90 -19.98 -3.72 5.59
CA ARG A 90 -18.70 -4.41 5.38
C ARG A 90 -18.04 -3.99 4.05
N SER A 91 -17.54 -4.95 3.28
CA SER A 91 -16.91 -4.73 1.97
C SER A 91 -17.86 -4.11 0.91
N ASN A 92 -19.17 -4.10 1.14
CA ASN A 92 -20.13 -3.44 0.27
C ASN A 92 -20.14 -1.91 0.41
N GLY A 93 -19.40 -1.34 1.36
CA GLY A 93 -19.17 0.11 1.49
C GLY A 93 -18.40 0.72 0.32
N GLY A 94 -17.76 -0.10 -0.49
CA GLY A 94 -16.81 0.30 -1.52
C GLY A 94 -15.38 0.13 -1.02
N GLY A 95 -14.42 0.17 -1.95
CA GLY A 95 -13.01 0.00 -1.61
C GLY A 95 -12.09 0.81 -2.52
N ALA A 96 -10.96 1.19 -1.97
CA ALA A 96 -9.87 1.83 -2.69
C ALA A 96 -8.52 1.32 -2.20
N ASN A 97 -7.53 1.35 -3.08
CA ASN A 97 -6.13 1.34 -2.70
C ASN A 97 -5.65 2.80 -2.61
N VAL A 98 -4.87 3.12 -1.57
CA VAL A 98 -4.36 4.48 -1.35
C VAL A 98 -2.85 4.40 -1.13
N ILE A 99 -2.11 5.32 -1.74
CA ILE A 99 -0.70 5.58 -1.44
C ILE A 99 -0.63 6.94 -0.78
N LEU A 100 0.01 7.00 0.40
CA LEU A 100 0.33 8.24 1.09
C LEU A 100 1.86 8.40 1.07
N VAL A 101 2.33 9.60 0.74
CA VAL A 101 3.74 10.00 0.78
C VAL A 101 3.86 11.16 1.75
N ARG A 102 4.59 10.99 2.85
CA ARG A 102 4.77 12.05 3.85
C ARG A 102 5.57 13.21 3.31
N HIS A 103 5.11 14.42 3.65
CA HIS A 103 5.94 15.60 3.50
C HIS A 103 7.05 15.53 4.55
N GLY A 104 8.30 15.58 4.14
CA GLY A 104 9.43 15.66 5.10
C GLY A 104 9.67 17.09 5.54
N ALA A 105 10.13 17.29 6.76
CA ALA A 105 10.70 18.58 7.18
C ALA A 105 11.89 18.92 6.26
N GLU A 106 11.87 20.11 5.65
CA GLU A 106 12.90 20.65 4.74
C GLU A 106 13.50 19.63 3.75
N GLY A 107 12.77 19.39 2.65
CA GLY A 107 13.27 18.59 1.53
C GLY A 107 12.88 17.11 1.52
N GLY A 108 11.98 16.66 2.37
CA GLY A 108 11.38 15.31 2.39
C GLY A 108 12.38 14.16 2.35
N ARG A 109 12.23 13.15 3.20
CA ARG A 109 13.13 11.96 3.16
C ARG A 109 13.07 11.21 1.83
N VAL A 110 11.98 11.37 1.07
CA VAL A 110 11.69 10.50 -0.10
C VAL A 110 11.23 11.23 -1.36
N GLY A 111 11.22 12.56 -1.38
CA GLY A 111 10.76 13.36 -2.52
C GLY A 111 9.23 13.49 -2.60
N ARG A 112 8.75 14.32 -3.55
CA ARG A 112 7.32 14.51 -3.84
C ARG A 112 6.84 13.51 -4.88
N VAL A 113 5.52 13.38 -5.02
CA VAL A 113 4.94 12.56 -6.08
C VAL A 113 5.09 13.28 -7.43
N ALA A 114 5.93 12.73 -8.32
CA ALA A 114 6.17 13.24 -9.67
C ALA A 114 5.20 12.68 -10.71
N ASP A 115 4.76 11.40 -10.57
CA ASP A 115 3.84 10.74 -11.49
C ASP A 115 2.94 9.76 -10.72
N HIS A 116 1.77 9.46 -11.28
CA HIS A 116 0.83 8.47 -10.74
C HIS A 116 0.21 7.64 -11.85
N ARG A 117 0.38 6.33 -11.80
CA ARG A 117 -0.13 5.38 -12.80
C ARG A 117 -1.00 4.31 -12.19
N THR A 118 -1.91 3.77 -12.99
CA THR A 118 -2.83 2.70 -12.58
C THR A 118 -2.95 1.65 -13.67
N VAL A 119 -3.15 0.39 -13.25
CA VAL A 119 -3.48 -0.71 -14.14
C VAL A 119 -4.56 -1.60 -13.52
N VAL A 120 -5.55 -1.99 -14.32
CA VAL A 120 -6.57 -2.97 -13.91
C VAL A 120 -5.95 -4.36 -14.03
N LEU A 121 -5.78 -5.03 -12.91
CA LEU A 121 -5.25 -6.40 -12.86
C LEU A 121 -6.33 -7.41 -13.27
N ARG A 122 -7.55 -7.16 -12.82
CA ARG A 122 -8.68 -8.07 -12.98
C ARG A 122 -10.01 -7.31 -12.88
N ARG A 123 -11.03 -7.78 -13.61
CA ARG A 123 -12.40 -7.23 -13.52
C ARG A 123 -13.36 -8.14 -12.75
N ARG A 124 -13.15 -9.47 -12.78
CA ARG A 124 -13.99 -10.50 -12.14
C ARG A 124 -13.12 -11.55 -11.43
N PRO A 125 -13.59 -12.14 -10.31
CA PRO A 125 -14.86 -11.91 -9.62
C PRO A 125 -14.94 -10.52 -8.98
N GLU A 126 -13.81 -9.92 -8.56
CA GLU A 126 -13.70 -8.56 -8.05
C GLU A 126 -12.71 -7.75 -8.86
N ARG A 127 -13.00 -6.46 -9.03
CA ARG A 127 -12.06 -5.55 -9.70
C ARG A 127 -10.85 -5.32 -8.81
N ARG A 128 -9.68 -5.76 -9.28
CA ARG A 128 -8.38 -5.51 -8.65
C ARG A 128 -7.58 -4.51 -9.48
N VAL A 129 -6.89 -3.62 -8.79
CA VAL A 129 -6.11 -2.54 -9.40
C VAL A 129 -4.76 -2.48 -8.69
N CYS A 130 -3.69 -2.37 -9.46
CA CYS A 130 -2.41 -1.88 -8.98
C CYS A 130 -2.28 -0.42 -9.39
N HIS A 131 -1.77 0.42 -8.49
CA HIS A 131 -1.38 1.78 -8.81
C HIS A 131 -0.03 2.08 -8.19
N ALA A 132 0.69 3.04 -8.79
CA ALA A 132 2.02 3.40 -8.35
C ALA A 132 2.25 4.89 -8.45
N VAL A 133 3.12 5.40 -7.60
CA VAL A 133 3.66 6.75 -7.67
C VAL A 133 5.15 6.71 -7.97
N ALA A 134 5.63 7.64 -8.81
CA ALA A 134 7.04 7.96 -8.91
C ALA A 134 7.38 9.02 -7.88
N LEU A 135 8.47 8.85 -7.16
CA LEU A 135 9.01 9.86 -6.25
C LEU A 135 10.13 10.64 -6.92
N ASP A 136 10.17 11.97 -6.74
CA ASP A 136 11.25 12.82 -7.26
C ASP A 136 12.59 12.33 -6.75
N GLY A 137 13.48 11.92 -7.67
CA GLY A 137 14.80 11.37 -7.32
C GLY A 137 14.76 10.05 -6.57
N GLY A 138 13.59 9.43 -6.42
CA GLY A 138 13.35 8.20 -5.66
C GLY A 138 12.82 7.04 -6.50
N PRO A 139 12.42 5.94 -5.86
CA PRO A 139 11.86 4.79 -6.53
C PRO A 139 10.41 4.99 -6.96
N TRP A 140 9.94 4.13 -7.87
CA TRP A 140 8.51 3.88 -8.04
C TRP A 140 7.97 3.04 -6.88
N CYS A 141 6.85 3.46 -6.30
CA CYS A 141 6.18 2.78 -5.19
C CYS A 141 4.80 2.32 -5.63
N ALA A 142 4.62 1.02 -5.82
CA ALA A 142 3.38 0.41 -6.27
C ALA A 142 2.62 -0.24 -5.12
N ASN A 143 1.29 -0.13 -5.15
CA ASN A 143 0.35 -0.69 -4.18
C ASN A 143 -0.56 -1.72 -4.85
N LEU A 144 -0.62 -2.90 -4.28
CA LEU A 144 -1.39 -4.06 -4.72
C LEU A 144 -2.36 -4.53 -3.64
N HIS A 145 -3.56 -4.97 -4.04
CA HIS A 145 -4.39 -5.90 -3.28
C HIS A 145 -4.79 -7.02 -4.23
N ALA A 146 -4.16 -8.18 -4.10
CA ALA A 146 -4.37 -9.34 -4.96
C ALA A 146 -5.70 -10.06 -4.64
N GLN A 147 -6.14 -10.95 -5.52
CA GLN A 147 -7.37 -11.70 -5.35
C GLN A 147 -7.24 -12.76 -4.24
N VAL A 148 -8.25 -12.84 -3.36
CA VAL A 148 -8.30 -13.79 -2.25
C VAL A 148 -8.92 -15.15 -2.63
N HIS A 149 -9.78 -15.20 -3.65
CA HIS A 149 -10.60 -16.39 -3.94
C HIS A 149 -9.82 -17.59 -4.49
N SER A 150 -8.59 -17.40 -5.00
CA SER A 150 -7.79 -18.46 -5.57
C SER A 150 -6.31 -18.10 -5.61
N PRO A 151 -5.40 -19.00 -5.19
CA PRO A 151 -3.96 -18.78 -5.29
C PRO A 151 -3.50 -18.50 -6.74
N ALA A 152 -4.09 -19.15 -7.74
CA ALA A 152 -3.79 -18.91 -9.15
C ALA A 152 -4.19 -17.50 -9.58
N HIS A 153 -5.31 -16.99 -9.09
CA HIS A 153 -5.74 -15.62 -9.35
C HIS A 153 -4.82 -14.61 -8.66
N ALA A 154 -4.42 -14.86 -7.41
CA ALA A 154 -3.46 -14.02 -6.71
C ALA A 154 -2.12 -13.97 -7.45
N ALA A 155 -1.58 -15.12 -7.84
CA ALA A 155 -0.34 -15.22 -8.62
C ALA A 155 -0.40 -14.43 -9.95
N ALA A 156 -1.52 -14.52 -10.67
CA ALA A 156 -1.71 -13.78 -11.92
C ALA A 156 -1.81 -12.26 -11.68
N ASP A 157 -2.46 -11.82 -10.60
CA ASP A 157 -2.54 -10.41 -10.22
C ASP A 157 -1.16 -9.87 -9.81
N ILE A 158 -0.39 -10.65 -9.03
CA ILE A 158 0.99 -10.31 -8.63
C ILE A 158 1.89 -10.18 -9.87
N ALA A 159 1.85 -11.14 -10.79
CA ALA A 159 2.66 -11.11 -11.99
C ALA A 159 2.35 -9.87 -12.87
N ARG A 160 1.08 -9.51 -13.04
CA ARG A 160 0.66 -8.32 -13.79
C ARG A 160 1.08 -7.03 -13.09
N ALA A 161 0.92 -6.95 -11.76
CA ALA A 161 1.34 -5.80 -10.98
C ALA A 161 2.85 -5.59 -11.06
N ALA A 162 3.63 -6.66 -10.91
CA ALA A 162 5.09 -6.63 -11.03
C ALA A 162 5.55 -6.17 -12.42
N ALA A 163 4.97 -6.73 -13.49
CA ALA A 163 5.28 -6.35 -14.86
C ALA A 163 4.98 -4.86 -15.11
N ALA A 164 3.82 -4.37 -14.64
CA ALA A 164 3.45 -2.96 -14.77
C ALA A 164 4.40 -2.04 -13.97
N THR A 165 4.73 -2.41 -12.73
CA THR A 165 5.64 -1.66 -11.85
C THR A 165 7.03 -1.52 -12.51
N LEU A 166 7.59 -2.62 -13.03
CA LEU A 166 8.89 -2.62 -13.70
C LEU A 166 8.87 -1.81 -15.01
N ALA A 167 7.78 -1.91 -15.78
CA ALA A 167 7.60 -1.14 -17.02
C ALA A 167 7.54 0.38 -16.73
N TRP A 168 6.81 0.79 -15.69
CA TRP A 168 6.74 2.19 -15.28
C TRP A 168 8.09 2.70 -14.78
N ALA A 169 8.84 1.86 -14.07
CA ALA A 169 10.15 2.22 -13.54
C ALA A 169 11.22 2.39 -14.63
N GLY A 170 11.07 1.74 -15.80
CA GLY A 170 12.03 1.89 -16.90
C GLY A 170 13.47 1.55 -16.51
N GLY A 171 13.68 0.58 -15.61
CA GLY A 171 14.97 0.22 -15.06
C GLY A 171 15.43 1.03 -13.83
N ALA A 172 14.68 2.04 -13.38
CA ALA A 172 14.90 2.71 -12.10
C ALA A 172 14.53 1.79 -10.91
N PRO A 173 14.98 2.10 -9.68
CA PRO A 173 14.53 1.39 -8.50
C PRO A 173 13.00 1.42 -8.36
N ALA A 174 12.41 0.30 -7.95
CA ALA A 174 10.98 0.19 -7.76
C ALA A 174 10.63 -0.77 -6.63
N LEU A 175 9.48 -0.58 -6.00
CA LEU A 175 8.89 -1.54 -5.08
C LEU A 175 7.42 -1.80 -5.42
N LEU A 176 6.97 -3.00 -5.05
CA LEU A 176 5.59 -3.45 -5.08
C LEU A 176 5.25 -3.96 -3.69
N GLY A 177 4.34 -3.28 -3.00
CA GLY A 177 3.88 -3.70 -1.69
C GLY A 177 2.36 -3.80 -1.62
N GLY A 178 1.86 -4.41 -0.56
CA GLY A 178 0.42 -4.54 -0.36
C GLY A 178 0.02 -5.88 0.26
N ASP A 179 -1.27 -6.15 0.17
CA ASP A 179 -1.87 -7.44 0.49
C ASP A 179 -1.80 -8.37 -0.73
N PHE A 180 -0.91 -9.35 -0.66
CA PHE A 180 -0.69 -10.32 -1.73
C PHE A 180 -1.64 -11.52 -1.67
N ASN A 181 -2.38 -11.69 -0.56
CA ASN A 181 -3.22 -12.86 -0.29
C ASN A 181 -2.49 -14.22 -0.44
N VAL A 182 -1.16 -14.20 -0.41
CA VAL A 182 -0.28 -15.38 -0.38
C VAL A 182 0.87 -15.15 0.60
N ARG A 183 1.29 -16.21 1.32
CA ARG A 183 2.34 -16.12 2.34
C ARG A 183 3.76 -16.02 1.78
N ALA A 184 3.97 -16.51 0.58
CA ALA A 184 5.27 -16.53 -0.09
C ALA A 184 5.12 -15.98 -1.52
N PRO A 185 4.96 -14.66 -1.69
CA PRO A 185 4.82 -14.07 -3.01
C PRO A 185 6.13 -14.17 -3.79
N ALA A 186 6.02 -14.53 -5.06
CA ALA A 186 7.12 -14.49 -6.02
C ALA A 186 6.71 -13.67 -7.24
N ALA A 187 7.59 -12.80 -7.69
CA ALA A 187 7.37 -11.99 -8.89
C ALA A 187 8.68 -11.82 -9.65
N ARG A 188 8.66 -12.08 -10.96
CA ARG A 188 9.85 -11.97 -11.81
C ARG A 188 10.40 -10.54 -11.77
N GLY A 189 11.69 -10.41 -11.48
CA GLY A 189 12.40 -9.13 -11.44
C GLY A 189 12.23 -8.31 -10.14
N LEU A 190 11.49 -8.86 -9.16
CA LEU A 190 11.37 -8.30 -7.81
C LEU A 190 11.81 -9.33 -6.77
N GLU A 191 12.50 -8.88 -5.74
CA GLU A 191 12.95 -9.70 -4.62
C GLU A 191 12.12 -9.35 -3.37
N LEU A 192 11.81 -10.33 -2.52
CA LEU A 192 11.13 -10.09 -1.23
C LEU A 192 12.05 -9.30 -0.31
N LEU A 193 11.61 -8.13 0.13
CA LEU A 193 12.34 -7.25 1.06
C LEU A 193 11.87 -7.41 2.51
N GLY A 194 10.64 -7.84 2.70
CA GLY A 194 10.04 -8.11 4.01
C GLY A 194 8.53 -8.22 3.94
N GLY A 195 7.94 -8.63 5.05
CA GLY A 195 6.49 -8.81 5.15
C GLY A 195 6.09 -9.53 6.43
N HIS A 196 4.78 -9.70 6.60
CA HIS A 196 4.16 -10.50 7.64
C HIS A 196 2.85 -11.11 7.12
N GLY A 197 2.63 -12.41 7.34
CA GLY A 197 1.42 -13.09 6.90
C GLY A 197 1.27 -13.08 5.37
N VAL A 198 0.37 -12.27 4.86
CA VAL A 198 0.08 -12.06 3.43
C VAL A 198 0.44 -10.64 2.95
N ASP A 199 0.89 -9.78 3.86
CA ASP A 199 1.25 -8.39 3.62
C ASP A 199 2.76 -8.28 3.41
N HIS A 200 3.20 -7.86 2.22
CA HIS A 200 4.61 -7.91 1.81
C HIS A 200 5.07 -6.67 1.05
N VAL A 201 6.38 -6.50 0.98
CA VAL A 201 7.06 -5.54 0.11
C VAL A 201 8.15 -6.27 -0.69
N LEU A 202 8.07 -6.17 -2.01
CA LEU A 202 9.06 -6.66 -2.96
C LEU A 202 9.79 -5.47 -3.61
N GLY A 203 11.03 -5.64 -4.02
CA GLY A 203 11.81 -4.54 -4.61
C GLY A 203 12.65 -4.94 -5.80
N HIS A 204 12.85 -3.99 -6.72
CA HIS A 204 13.80 -4.02 -7.82
C HIS A 204 14.90 -2.98 -7.57
N ARG A 205 16.17 -3.38 -7.64
CA ARG A 205 17.33 -2.53 -7.31
C ARG A 205 17.26 -1.91 -5.90
N LEU A 206 16.52 -2.56 -5.02
CA LEU A 206 16.40 -2.24 -3.61
C LEU A 206 16.80 -3.48 -2.79
N ARG A 207 17.17 -3.26 -1.53
CA ARG A 207 17.39 -4.33 -0.56
C ARG A 207 16.76 -3.98 0.77
N ALA A 208 16.50 -4.97 1.60
CA ALA A 208 16.04 -4.76 2.96
C ALA A 208 17.11 -4.01 3.78
N GLY A 209 16.66 -3.04 4.56
CA GLY A 209 17.50 -2.26 5.48
C GLY A 209 17.43 -2.77 6.92
N GLY A 210 16.80 -3.92 7.16
CA GLY A 210 16.62 -4.58 8.45
C GLY A 210 15.39 -5.48 8.47
N ALA A 211 15.09 -6.07 9.62
CA ALA A 211 13.86 -6.84 9.82
C ALA A 211 12.62 -5.94 9.73
N PRO A 212 11.47 -6.45 9.24
CA PRO A 212 10.22 -5.72 9.25
C PRO A 212 9.79 -5.38 10.69
N ALA A 213 9.22 -4.18 10.87
CA ALA A 213 8.58 -3.79 12.12
C ALA A 213 7.05 -3.97 12.00
N ILE A 214 6.43 -4.43 13.07
CA ILE A 214 4.98 -4.64 13.18
C ILE A 214 4.44 -3.73 14.28
N PRO A 215 3.98 -2.51 13.95
CA PRO A 215 3.49 -1.57 14.95
C PRO A 215 2.19 -2.07 15.57
N GLN A 216 1.98 -1.69 16.82
CA GLN A 216 0.78 -2.05 17.57
C GLN A 216 -0.44 -1.31 17.02
N ARG A 217 -1.40 -2.04 16.46
CA ARG A 217 -2.64 -1.53 15.86
C ARG A 217 -3.86 -1.64 16.79
N GLY A 218 -3.70 -2.26 17.95
CA GLY A 218 -4.83 -2.60 18.82
C GLY A 218 -5.81 -3.55 18.10
N THR A 219 -7.08 -3.18 18.12
CA THR A 219 -8.16 -3.94 17.46
C THR A 219 -8.44 -3.47 16.01
N LEU A 220 -7.73 -2.46 15.50
CA LEU A 220 -7.96 -1.93 14.15
C LEU A 220 -7.54 -2.93 13.09
N SER A 221 -8.44 -3.20 12.14
CA SER A 221 -8.24 -4.21 11.07
C SER A 221 -8.10 -5.65 11.57
N ASP A 222 -8.22 -6.62 10.72
CA ASP A 222 -7.84 -8.04 10.89
C ASP A 222 -6.42 -8.33 10.37
N HIS A 223 -5.81 -7.37 9.65
CA HIS A 223 -4.43 -7.43 9.19
C HIS A 223 -3.47 -6.70 10.13
N ALA A 224 -2.26 -7.23 10.27
CA ALA A 224 -1.15 -6.51 10.89
C ALA A 224 -0.65 -5.40 9.95
N ALA A 225 -0.30 -4.24 10.51
CA ALA A 225 0.47 -3.24 9.78
C ALA A 225 1.94 -3.70 9.71
N VAL A 226 2.60 -3.52 8.56
CA VAL A 226 3.97 -3.96 8.35
C VAL A 226 4.80 -2.80 7.81
N ILE A 227 5.90 -2.47 8.48
CA ILE A 227 6.85 -1.45 8.04
C ILE A 227 8.15 -2.14 7.61
N VAL A 228 8.51 -1.97 6.34
CA VAL A 228 9.76 -2.49 5.77
C VAL A 228 10.69 -1.32 5.48
N THR A 229 11.89 -1.35 6.04
CA THR A 229 12.94 -0.39 5.66
C THR A 229 13.61 -0.87 4.39
N VAL A 230 13.66 -0.02 3.38
CA VAL A 230 14.32 -0.29 2.10
C VAL A 230 15.47 0.68 1.88
N VAL A 231 16.51 0.20 1.22
CA VAL A 231 17.69 0.99 0.83
C VAL A 231 18.06 0.66 -0.62
N PRO A 232 18.61 1.60 -1.38
CA PRO A 232 19.09 1.31 -2.72
C PRO A 232 20.13 0.18 -2.72
N ARG A 233 20.05 -0.72 -3.70
CA ARG A 233 21.11 -1.70 -3.96
C ARG A 233 22.23 -0.96 -4.72
N GLU A 234 23.46 -1.08 -4.27
CA GLU A 234 24.59 -0.55 -5.01
C GLU A 234 24.71 -1.25 -6.37
N PRO A 235 25.04 -0.51 -7.45
CA PRO A 235 25.43 -1.17 -8.67
C PRO A 235 26.60 -2.12 -8.34
N MET A 236 26.52 -3.38 -8.77
CA MET A 236 27.67 -4.26 -8.71
C MET A 236 28.80 -3.55 -9.47
N ALA A 237 29.92 -3.30 -8.79
CA ALA A 237 31.14 -2.85 -9.47
C ALA A 237 31.41 -3.91 -10.55
N GLY A 238 31.29 -3.51 -11.83
CA GLY A 238 31.61 -4.39 -12.93
C GLY A 238 33.08 -4.80 -12.78
N ASN A 239 33.33 -6.10 -12.65
CA ASN A 239 34.68 -6.61 -12.92
C ASN A 239 34.99 -6.25 -14.38
N GLY A 240 35.78 -5.20 -14.56
CA GLY A 240 36.36 -4.84 -15.83
C GLY A 240 37.39 -5.89 -16.29
#